data_b516240f7c785c08b55b3281792c34e4
#
_entry.id   b516240f7c785c08b55b3281792c34e4
#
_cell.length_a   1.000
_cell.length_b   1.000
_cell.length_c   1.000
_cell.angle_alpha   90.00
_cell.angle_beta   90.00
_cell.angle_gamma   90.00
#
_symmetry.space_group_name_H-M   'P 1'
#
loop_
_entity.id
_entity.type
_entity.pdbx_description
1 polymer ?
#
loop_
_entity_poly.entity_id
_entity_poly.type
_entity_poly.pdbx_seq_one_letter_code
_entity_poly.pdbx_strand_id
1 'polypeptide(L)'
;MTTPQEHDKAVALISHAPMLVAQALCKNIESNELAQKLASSGFRDTTRLALSNTEMANDMILMNGENIKDVVTLLDKNIDAILESDYKKQAEHIKEFRQNLYAAKVRL
;
A
#
# COMPACT_ATOMS: atom_id res chain seq x y z
N MET A 1 -11.40 14.99 17.79
CA MET A 1 -11.27 15.77 16.55
C MET A 1 -9.88 15.62 15.98
N THR A 2 -9.79 15.39 14.67
CA THR A 2 -8.50 15.13 13.99
C THR A 2 -7.81 16.43 13.63
N THR A 3 -6.52 16.56 13.87
CA THR A 3 -5.73 17.70 13.41
C THR A 3 -5.36 17.51 11.94
N PRO A 4 -5.02 18.60 11.20
CA PRO A 4 -4.54 18.48 9.83
C PRO A 4 -3.31 17.56 9.71
N GLN A 5 -2.40 17.61 10.69
CA GLN A 5 -1.20 16.78 10.71
C GLN A 5 -1.55 15.30 10.86
N GLU A 6 -2.49 14.98 11.75
CA GLU A 6 -2.96 13.61 11.95
C GLU A 6 -3.66 13.09 10.70
N HIS A 7 -4.47 13.94 10.06
CA HIS A 7 -5.15 13.60 8.82
C HIS A 7 -4.14 13.28 7.71
N ASP A 8 -3.12 14.11 7.53
CA ASP A 8 -2.11 13.93 6.50
C ASP A 8 -1.34 12.63 6.69
N LYS A 9 -1.00 12.28 7.94
CA LYS A 9 -0.34 11.00 8.24
C LYS A 9 -1.25 9.82 7.94
N ALA A 10 -2.53 9.91 8.32
CA ALA A 10 -3.49 8.84 8.07
C ALA A 10 -3.69 8.61 6.57
N VAL A 11 -3.80 9.68 5.78
CA VAL A 11 -3.99 9.59 4.34
C VAL A 11 -2.74 9.02 3.66
N ALA A 12 -1.55 9.36 4.15
CA ALA A 12 -0.31 8.75 3.66
C ALA A 12 -0.33 7.22 3.86
N LEU A 13 -0.82 6.75 5.01
CA LEU A 13 -0.90 5.32 5.32
C LEU A 13 -1.87 4.57 4.41
N ILE A 14 -3.06 5.13 4.17
CA ILE A 14 -4.17 4.38 3.56
C ILE A 14 -4.37 4.69 2.07
N SER A 15 -3.74 5.73 1.55
CA SER A 15 -3.97 6.17 0.18
C SER A 15 -2.68 6.46 -0.58
N HIS A 16 -1.89 7.42 -0.14
CA HIS A 16 -0.74 7.88 -0.91
C HIS A 16 0.38 6.85 -1.00
N ALA A 17 0.74 6.22 0.11
CA ALA A 17 1.76 5.17 0.09
C ALA A 17 1.30 3.92 -0.68
N PRO A 18 0.06 3.44 -0.51
CA PRO A 18 -0.42 2.33 -1.36
C PRO A 18 -0.34 2.61 -2.85
N MET A 19 -0.63 3.84 -3.29
CA MET A 19 -0.47 4.22 -4.69
C MET A 19 0.99 4.10 -5.13
N LEU A 20 1.91 4.64 -4.33
CA LEU A 20 3.34 4.58 -4.64
C LEU A 20 3.84 3.14 -4.69
N VAL A 21 3.35 2.28 -3.77
CA VAL A 21 3.70 0.86 -3.76
C VAL A 21 3.21 0.18 -5.04
N ALA A 22 1.99 0.47 -5.48
CA ALA A 22 1.46 -0.07 -6.73
C ALA A 22 2.35 0.33 -7.92
N GLN A 23 2.78 1.59 -7.96
CA GLN A 23 3.69 2.07 -8.99
C GLN A 23 5.05 1.37 -8.95
N ALA A 24 5.59 1.18 -7.74
CA ALA A 24 6.88 0.48 -7.56
C ALA A 24 6.79 -0.99 -7.98
N LEU A 25 5.69 -1.66 -7.69
CA LEU A 25 5.47 -3.04 -8.12
C LEU A 25 5.50 -3.15 -9.65
N CYS A 26 4.90 -2.20 -10.35
CA CYS A 26 4.96 -2.16 -11.81
C CYS A 26 6.39 -1.94 -12.30
N LYS A 27 7.14 -1.04 -11.66
CA LYS A 27 8.54 -0.81 -12.02
C LYS A 27 9.39 -2.06 -11.84
N ASN A 28 9.08 -2.88 -10.85
CA ASN A 28 9.84 -4.11 -10.60
C ASN A 28 9.85 -5.06 -11.80
N ILE A 29 8.82 -5.04 -12.62
CA ILE A 29 8.72 -5.98 -13.74
C ILE A 29 8.95 -5.34 -15.11
N GLU A 30 9.30 -4.04 -15.18
CA GLU A 30 9.53 -3.36 -16.44
C GLU A 30 10.53 -4.06 -17.35
N SER A 31 11.59 -4.63 -16.79
CA SER A 31 12.64 -5.33 -17.55
C SER A 31 12.60 -6.84 -17.38
N ASN A 32 11.46 -7.40 -16.95
CA ASN A 32 11.30 -8.84 -16.77
C ASN A 32 10.15 -9.34 -17.66
N GLU A 33 10.50 -9.80 -18.86
CA GLU A 33 9.50 -10.25 -19.83
C GLU A 33 8.68 -11.44 -19.34
N LEU A 34 9.30 -12.36 -18.64
CA LEU A 34 8.59 -13.53 -18.11
C LEU A 34 7.54 -13.10 -17.07
N ALA A 35 7.92 -12.22 -16.16
CA ALA A 35 6.98 -11.70 -15.17
C ALA A 35 5.80 -10.99 -15.82
N GLN A 36 6.06 -10.21 -16.89
CA GLN A 36 5.00 -9.53 -17.63
C GLN A 36 4.04 -10.53 -18.28
N LYS A 37 4.56 -11.61 -18.85
CA LYS A 37 3.74 -12.65 -19.47
C LYS A 37 2.88 -13.41 -18.45
N LEU A 38 3.39 -13.59 -17.23
CA LEU A 38 2.71 -14.32 -16.19
C LEU A 38 1.77 -13.46 -15.35
N ALA A 39 1.88 -12.14 -15.48
CA ALA A 39 1.04 -11.21 -14.72
C ALA A 39 -0.44 -11.41 -15.10
N SER A 40 -1.26 -11.68 -14.08
CA SER A 40 -2.69 -11.95 -14.29
C SER A 40 -3.52 -11.15 -13.29
N SER A 41 -4.71 -11.64 -12.95
CA SER A 41 -5.68 -10.88 -12.15
C SER A 41 -5.15 -10.42 -10.79
N GLY A 42 -4.35 -11.22 -10.11
CA GLY A 42 -3.80 -10.85 -8.81
C GLY A 42 -2.91 -9.62 -8.89
N PHE A 43 -1.97 -9.62 -9.83
CA PHE A 43 -1.09 -8.49 -10.03
C PHE A 43 -1.86 -7.26 -10.53
N ARG A 44 -2.81 -7.47 -11.44
CA ARG A 44 -3.66 -6.39 -11.96
C ARG A 44 -4.42 -5.69 -10.83
N ASP A 45 -5.04 -6.47 -9.96
CA ASP A 45 -5.86 -5.93 -8.87
C ASP A 45 -5.00 -5.21 -7.82
N THR A 46 -3.84 -5.78 -7.50
CA THR A 46 -2.91 -5.18 -6.53
C THR A 46 -2.34 -3.85 -7.03
N THR A 47 -2.14 -3.71 -8.35
CA THR A 47 -1.51 -2.51 -8.92
C THR A 47 -2.50 -1.51 -9.51
N ARG A 48 -3.79 -1.66 -9.25
CA ARG A 48 -4.81 -0.77 -9.81
C ARG A 48 -4.55 0.69 -9.48
N LEU A 49 -4.07 0.99 -8.29
CA LEU A 49 -3.80 2.36 -7.87
C LEU A 49 -2.69 3.05 -8.70
N ALA A 50 -1.90 2.27 -9.44
CA ALA A 50 -0.91 2.85 -10.36
C ALA A 50 -1.57 3.58 -11.53
N LEU A 51 -2.87 3.37 -11.76
CA LEU A 51 -3.64 4.04 -12.79
C LEU A 51 -4.26 5.36 -12.32
N SER A 52 -3.88 5.86 -11.16
CA SER A 52 -4.37 7.12 -10.60
C SER A 52 -4.06 8.30 -11.53
N ASN A 53 -4.89 9.34 -11.43
CA ASN A 53 -4.68 10.57 -12.19
C ASN A 53 -3.28 11.14 -11.86
N THR A 54 -2.46 11.33 -12.90
CA THR A 54 -1.05 11.71 -12.73
C THR A 54 -0.88 13.08 -12.08
N GLU A 55 -1.71 14.04 -12.44
CA GLU A 55 -1.60 15.40 -11.88
C GLU A 55 -1.95 15.39 -10.39
N MET A 56 -3.05 14.72 -10.04
CA MET A 56 -3.45 14.59 -8.65
C MET A 56 -2.40 13.82 -7.84
N ALA A 57 -1.87 12.73 -8.38
CA ALA A 57 -0.82 11.94 -7.73
C ALA A 57 0.44 12.78 -7.52
N ASN A 58 0.82 13.58 -8.51
CA ASN A 58 1.97 14.47 -8.38
C ASN A 58 1.79 15.46 -7.23
N ASP A 59 0.60 16.06 -7.13
CA ASP A 59 0.30 16.99 -6.05
C ASP A 59 0.39 16.33 -4.67
N MET A 60 -0.14 15.11 -4.55
CA MET A 60 -0.08 14.33 -3.31
C MET A 60 1.38 14.08 -2.88
N ILE A 61 2.23 13.69 -3.83
CA ILE A 61 3.65 13.44 -3.57
C ILE A 61 4.34 14.73 -3.12
N LEU A 62 4.07 15.83 -3.78
CA LEU A 62 4.70 17.12 -3.46
C LEU A 62 4.25 17.65 -2.10
N MET A 63 2.97 17.51 -1.77
CA MET A 63 2.42 18.07 -0.54
C MET A 63 2.63 17.19 0.68
N ASN A 64 2.67 15.86 0.51
CA ASN A 64 2.70 14.92 1.63
C ASN A 64 3.92 13.99 1.59
N GLY A 65 4.97 14.37 0.88
CA GLY A 65 6.13 13.50 0.59
C GLY A 65 6.83 12.97 1.83
N GLU A 66 6.99 13.78 2.87
CA GLU A 66 7.68 13.34 4.09
C GLU A 66 6.88 12.24 4.82
N ASN A 67 5.57 12.44 4.94
CA ASN A 67 4.71 11.43 5.55
C ASN A 67 4.69 10.14 4.73
N ILE A 68 4.66 10.25 3.40
CA ILE A 68 4.73 9.11 2.49
C ILE A 68 6.03 8.34 2.69
N LYS A 69 7.15 9.05 2.79
CA LYS A 69 8.46 8.44 3.01
C LYS A 69 8.52 7.68 4.33
N ASP A 70 7.94 8.25 5.38
CA ASP A 70 7.87 7.60 6.68
C ASP A 70 7.05 6.30 6.61
N VAL A 71 5.96 6.31 5.86
CA VAL A 71 5.12 5.11 5.66
C VAL A 71 5.88 4.04 4.88
N VAL A 72 6.64 4.43 3.86
CA VAL A 72 7.45 3.47 3.08
C VAL A 72 8.51 2.82 3.98
N THR A 73 9.13 3.59 4.87
CA THR A 73 10.08 3.06 5.85
C THR A 73 9.40 2.06 6.78
N LEU A 74 8.19 2.41 7.26
CA LEU A 74 7.39 1.51 8.10
C LEU A 74 6.99 0.24 7.35
N LEU A 75 6.62 0.36 6.09
CA LEU A 75 6.27 -0.77 5.23
C LEU A 75 7.44 -1.75 5.12
N ASP A 76 8.64 -1.24 4.89
CA ASP A 76 9.85 -2.05 4.77
C ASP A 76 10.10 -2.83 6.06
N LYS A 77 9.98 -2.16 7.21
CA LYS A 77 10.12 -2.81 8.52
C LYS A 77 9.08 -3.89 8.74
N ASN A 78 7.85 -3.64 8.34
CA ASN A 78 6.77 -4.61 8.50
C ASN A 78 6.95 -5.82 7.60
N ILE A 79 7.45 -5.62 6.38
CA ILE A 79 7.76 -6.74 5.47
C ILE A 79 8.83 -7.63 6.11
N ASP A 80 9.91 -7.03 6.63
CA ASP A 80 10.96 -7.78 7.30
C ASP A 80 10.43 -8.53 8.52
N ALA A 81 9.60 -7.88 9.33
CA ALA A 81 9.01 -8.50 10.52
C ALA A 81 8.15 -9.71 10.15
N ILE A 82 7.36 -9.62 9.09
CA ILE A 82 6.54 -10.72 8.60
C ILE A 82 7.41 -11.88 8.15
N LEU A 83 8.47 -11.60 7.38
CA LEU A 83 9.36 -12.63 6.85
C LEU A 83 10.19 -13.32 7.93
N GLU A 84 10.54 -12.60 9.00
CA GLU A 84 11.38 -13.12 10.08
C GLU A 84 10.60 -13.85 11.18
N SER A 85 9.27 -13.74 11.17
CA SER A 85 8.42 -14.37 12.18
C SER A 85 7.86 -15.70 11.67
N ASP A 86 6.99 -16.34 12.48
CA ASP A 86 6.17 -17.45 12.02
C ASP A 86 5.17 -16.91 11.00
N TYR A 87 5.48 -17.08 9.73
CA TYR A 87 4.71 -16.47 8.64
C TYR A 87 3.24 -16.86 8.67
N LYS A 88 2.96 -18.15 8.87
CA LYS A 88 1.58 -18.64 8.87
C LYS A 88 0.76 -17.95 9.96
N LYS A 89 1.32 -17.83 11.15
CA LYS A 89 0.68 -17.20 12.29
C LYS A 89 0.43 -15.70 12.02
N GLN A 90 1.42 -15.02 11.47
CA GLN A 90 1.30 -13.60 11.09
C GLN A 90 0.24 -13.41 10.01
N ALA A 91 0.26 -14.24 8.99
CA ALA A 91 -0.70 -14.13 7.89
C ALA A 91 -2.14 -14.32 8.37
N GLU A 92 -2.37 -15.28 9.29
CA GLU A 92 -3.69 -15.51 9.90
C GLU A 92 -4.15 -14.28 10.70
N HIS A 93 -3.26 -13.70 11.49
CA HIS A 93 -3.55 -12.50 12.27
C HIS A 93 -3.91 -11.31 11.38
N ILE A 94 -3.12 -11.09 10.33
CA ILE A 94 -3.34 -9.99 9.39
C ILE A 94 -4.66 -10.17 8.64
N LYS A 95 -4.96 -11.39 8.23
CA LYS A 95 -6.20 -11.73 7.56
C LYS A 95 -7.41 -11.41 8.42
N GLU A 96 -7.36 -11.79 9.70
CA GLU A 96 -8.43 -11.51 10.65
C GLU A 96 -8.61 -10.00 10.85
N PHE A 97 -7.51 -9.28 11.04
CA PHE A 97 -7.54 -7.82 11.17
C PHE A 97 -8.21 -7.19 9.95
N ARG A 98 -7.82 -7.60 8.75
CA ARG A 98 -8.37 -7.08 7.48
C ARG A 98 -9.87 -7.33 7.38
N GLN A 99 -10.31 -8.53 7.73
CA GLN A 99 -11.72 -8.89 7.72
C GLN A 99 -12.52 -8.02 8.69
N ASN A 100 -12.03 -7.85 9.91
CA ASN A 100 -12.70 -7.05 10.93
C ASN A 100 -12.77 -5.58 10.56
N LEU A 101 -11.74 -5.04 9.93
CA LEU A 101 -11.69 -3.66 9.49
C LEU A 101 -12.87 -3.31 8.57
N TYR A 102 -13.17 -4.16 7.60
CA TYR A 102 -14.25 -3.90 6.65
C TYR A 102 -15.62 -4.36 7.16
N ALA A 103 -15.68 -5.39 7.99
CA ALA A 103 -16.92 -5.79 8.64
C ALA A 103 -17.49 -4.67 9.53
N ALA A 104 -16.62 -3.98 10.27
CA ALA A 104 -17.04 -2.85 11.10
C ALA A 104 -17.64 -1.72 10.27
N LYS A 105 -17.13 -1.49 9.06
CA LYS A 105 -17.64 -0.43 8.18
C LYS A 105 -18.99 -0.78 7.57
N VAL A 106 -19.21 -2.03 7.24
CA VAL A 106 -20.46 -2.49 6.67
C VAL A 106 -21.62 -2.30 7.65
N ARG A 107 -21.34 -2.34 8.94
CA ARG A 107 -22.38 -2.15 9.99
C ARG A 107 -22.79 -0.70 10.17
N LEU A 108 -22.02 0.22 9.66
CA LEU A 108 -22.34 1.64 9.71
C LEU A 108 -23.30 2.03 8.58
#